data_9b6e64b17b6215c3f0ca1ced219e7f09
#
_entry.id   9b6e64b17b6215c3f0ca1ced219e7f09
#
_cell.length_a   1.000
_cell.length_b   1.000
_cell.length_c   1.000
_cell.angle_alpha   90.00
_cell.angle_beta   90.00
_cell.angle_gamma   90.00
#
_symmetry.space_group_name_H-M   'P 1'
#
loop_
_entity.id
_entity.type
_entity.pdbx_description
1 polymer ?
#
loop_
_entity_poly.entity_id
_entity_poly.type
_entity_poly.pdbx_seq_one_letter_code
_entity_poly.pdbx_strand_id
1 'polypeptide(L)'
;VRSTLPFISLLIAISCGSLFFRLGSLPLSGADEPRYARIAQEMRDQGSWATPLLQGKPWLEKPPLYYWITAPFYSIFEIKETAARFGPALCALITAISVFWLGSGLWSRQTGLIGASILLTSIGFVGFGRGASTDMPFTCCFTLSMAILARGVALPGQRAARPHMPASGRDARAPGWKILFAYVFLGLAILGKGPVAIVLAFGIGLCFWFLDEQGTDLNSWRIVQGLALTAAVSVPWFWLVFHRNGFAFVSTFFINHNIARYATGIHHHSEPFLYYLPVLLALLFPWSGWFPLFLSKSPLKEIRRWRQWDPRMIFLICWFLVPVIFFSFSDSKLAGYILPSLPPLALILGIYASRAIKGTIEKFRLRAAGVLHLMFSASVAVAAPFFFQKEYGGNWKIGLLLGITILVPAFFTFGFTIKGKCIRAFSATVLQSLILIFFVTQFAFPLLGAYYSTREIAHRALELRSPGEPILTYRFFQHSLYYYTGYQVETQLDDKESLVQFARRHPDFLVVTKAEGMKEITGMKEISASPLGEQGNLRLLKIRDSKFEIRN
;
A
#
# COMPACT_ATOMS: atom_id res chain seq x y z
N VAL A 1 -10.47 -25.97 24.74
CA VAL A 1 -10.28 -24.97 23.66
C VAL A 1 -9.60 -23.75 24.26
N ARG A 2 -8.26 -23.59 24.12
CA ARG A 2 -7.59 -22.34 24.56
C ARG A 2 -8.07 -21.19 23.68
N SER A 3 -8.46 -20.08 24.31
CA SER A 3 -8.96 -18.87 23.63
C SER A 3 -7.96 -18.35 22.58
N THR A 4 -8.45 -17.86 21.44
CA THR A 4 -7.66 -17.12 20.43
C THR A 4 -7.58 -15.62 20.75
N LEU A 5 -8.37 -15.17 21.71
CA LEU A 5 -8.51 -13.76 22.08
C LEU A 5 -7.17 -13.06 22.39
N PRO A 6 -6.25 -13.62 23.23
CA PRO A 6 -4.99 -12.93 23.53
C PRO A 6 -4.09 -12.71 22.29
N PHE A 7 -4.16 -13.60 21.29
CA PHE A 7 -3.40 -13.44 20.05
C PHE A 7 -3.96 -12.30 19.20
N ILE A 8 -5.29 -12.21 19.11
CA ILE A 8 -5.96 -11.13 18.37
C ILE A 8 -5.72 -9.79 19.08
N SER A 9 -5.83 -9.75 20.43
CA SER A 9 -5.55 -8.54 21.21
C SER A 9 -4.12 -8.04 21.01
N LEU A 10 -3.13 -8.94 20.93
CA LEU A 10 -1.74 -8.57 20.63
C LEU A 10 -1.60 -7.99 19.21
N LEU A 11 -2.26 -8.57 18.21
CA LEU A 11 -2.24 -8.05 16.84
C LEU A 11 -2.92 -6.68 16.75
N ILE A 12 -4.01 -6.46 17.49
CA ILE A 12 -4.65 -5.15 17.60
C ILE A 12 -3.69 -4.15 18.24
N ALA A 13 -3.01 -4.51 19.32
CA ALA A 13 -2.05 -3.63 19.98
C ALA A 13 -0.88 -3.23 19.06
N ILE A 14 -0.32 -4.21 18.31
CA ILE A 14 0.71 -3.92 17.30
C ILE A 14 0.17 -2.98 16.23
N SER A 15 -1.05 -3.22 15.73
CA SER A 15 -1.65 -2.39 14.67
C SER A 15 -2.02 -0.99 15.17
N CYS A 16 -2.40 -0.82 16.43
CA CYS A 16 -2.60 0.52 17.01
C CYS A 16 -1.30 1.34 16.92
N GLY A 17 -0.15 0.74 17.23
CA GLY A 17 1.15 1.40 17.10
C GLY A 17 1.62 1.58 15.66
N SER A 18 1.42 0.58 14.79
CA SER A 18 1.97 0.60 13.44
C SER A 18 1.05 1.27 12.41
N LEU A 19 -0.27 1.03 12.45
CA LEU A 19 -1.21 1.49 11.43
C LEU A 19 -1.98 2.74 11.84
N PHE A 20 -2.44 2.82 13.09
CA PHE A 20 -3.39 3.87 13.49
C PHE A 20 -2.77 5.04 14.24
N PHE A 21 -1.59 4.86 14.86
CA PHE A 21 -0.92 5.93 15.60
C PHE A 21 -0.65 7.13 14.69
N ARG A 22 -1.23 8.30 15.02
CA ARG A 22 -1.10 9.56 14.26
C ARG A 22 -1.37 9.40 12.75
N LEU A 23 -2.39 8.65 12.38
CA LEU A 23 -2.69 8.32 10.98
C LEU A 23 -2.94 9.55 10.09
N GLY A 24 -3.50 10.64 10.65
CA GLY A 24 -3.75 11.91 9.94
C GLY A 24 -2.63 12.94 10.06
N SER A 25 -1.49 12.63 10.71
CA SER A 25 -0.44 13.64 10.97
C SER A 25 0.31 14.10 9.71
N LEU A 26 0.49 13.21 8.73
CA LEU A 26 1.05 13.58 7.43
C LEU A 26 -0.07 14.15 6.55
N PRO A 27 0.09 15.34 5.96
CA PRO A 27 -0.83 15.83 4.94
C PRO A 27 -0.94 14.87 3.76
N LEU A 28 -2.08 14.91 3.03
CA LEU A 28 -2.23 14.14 1.79
C LEU A 28 -1.17 14.60 0.77
N SER A 29 -0.47 13.65 0.20
CA SER A 29 0.68 13.92 -0.64
C SER A 29 0.67 13.09 -1.93
N GLY A 30 1.54 13.45 -2.88
CA GLY A 30 1.59 12.80 -4.18
C GLY A 30 0.36 13.09 -5.04
N ALA A 31 0.22 12.31 -6.10
CA ALA A 31 -0.89 12.46 -7.05
C ALA A 31 -2.14 11.72 -6.60
N ASP A 32 -2.00 10.53 -6.01
CA ASP A 32 -3.11 9.60 -5.77
C ASP A 32 -3.92 9.93 -4.52
N GLU A 33 -3.25 10.17 -3.37
CA GLU A 33 -3.97 10.39 -2.10
C GLU A 33 -4.99 11.55 -2.16
N PRO A 34 -4.61 12.77 -2.63
CA PRO A 34 -5.57 13.89 -2.68
C PRO A 34 -6.73 13.63 -3.65
N ARG A 35 -6.45 12.99 -4.80
CA ARG A 35 -7.48 12.65 -5.79
C ARG A 35 -8.48 11.65 -5.23
N TYR A 36 -7.99 10.54 -4.69
CA TYR A 36 -8.86 9.49 -4.14
C TYR A 36 -9.64 9.96 -2.93
N ALA A 37 -9.03 10.78 -2.08
CA ALA A 37 -9.68 11.44 -0.96
C ALA A 37 -10.85 12.32 -1.43
N ARG A 38 -10.62 13.15 -2.46
CA ARG A 38 -11.65 14.03 -3.02
C ARG A 38 -12.79 13.24 -3.66
N ILE A 39 -12.48 12.21 -4.44
CA ILE A 39 -13.50 11.36 -5.06
C ILE A 39 -14.40 10.71 -3.98
N ALA A 40 -13.82 10.22 -2.89
CA ALA A 40 -14.59 9.65 -1.79
C ALA A 40 -15.50 10.69 -1.10
N GLN A 41 -15.03 11.93 -0.95
CA GLN A 41 -15.84 13.05 -0.45
C GLN A 41 -16.99 13.39 -1.40
N GLU A 42 -16.70 13.56 -2.70
CA GLU A 42 -17.73 13.90 -3.68
C GLU A 42 -18.78 12.80 -3.80
N MET A 43 -18.35 11.53 -3.75
CA MET A 43 -19.26 10.39 -3.78
C MET A 43 -20.26 10.44 -2.62
N ARG A 44 -19.80 10.79 -1.41
CA ARG A 44 -20.67 11.00 -0.24
C ARG A 44 -21.56 12.22 -0.41
N ASP A 45 -20.97 13.37 -0.74
CA ASP A 45 -21.66 14.66 -0.72
C ASP A 45 -22.71 14.78 -1.84
N GLN A 46 -22.45 14.15 -2.99
CA GLN A 46 -23.36 14.17 -4.15
C GLN A 46 -24.22 12.92 -4.26
N GLY A 47 -24.01 11.90 -3.39
CA GLY A 47 -24.75 10.64 -3.45
C GLY A 47 -24.47 9.80 -4.71
N SER A 48 -23.37 10.05 -5.43
CA SER A 48 -23.02 9.35 -6.67
C SER A 48 -22.25 8.07 -6.41
N TRP A 49 -22.89 7.08 -5.78
CA TRP A 49 -22.25 5.82 -5.38
C TRP A 49 -21.87 4.89 -6.53
N ALA A 50 -22.42 5.09 -7.72
CA ALA A 50 -22.14 4.26 -8.90
C ALA A 50 -20.95 4.81 -9.71
N THR A 51 -21.02 6.08 -10.15
CA THR A 51 -19.97 6.71 -10.93
C THR A 51 -19.13 7.58 -10.01
N PRO A 52 -17.85 7.24 -9.75
CA PRO A 52 -16.94 8.13 -9.02
C PRO A 52 -16.81 9.47 -9.76
N LEU A 53 -16.78 10.56 -9.02
CA LEU A 53 -16.67 11.90 -9.57
C LEU A 53 -15.41 12.60 -9.04
N LEU A 54 -14.75 13.37 -9.89
CA LEU A 54 -13.69 14.31 -9.51
C LEU A 54 -14.03 15.69 -10.10
N GLN A 55 -14.29 16.65 -9.24
CA GLN A 55 -14.76 17.99 -9.64
C GLN A 55 -16.07 17.92 -10.45
N GLY A 56 -17.00 17.08 -10.04
CA GLY A 56 -18.27 16.86 -10.73
C GLY A 56 -18.18 16.10 -12.07
N LYS A 57 -16.97 15.76 -12.54
CA LYS A 57 -16.75 15.00 -13.79
C LYS A 57 -16.56 13.50 -13.49
N PRO A 58 -17.06 12.60 -14.35
CA PRO A 58 -16.86 11.17 -14.19
C PRO A 58 -15.36 10.80 -14.12
N TRP A 59 -14.99 10.11 -13.06
CA TRP A 59 -13.65 9.57 -12.84
C TRP A 59 -13.67 8.06 -13.12
N LEU A 60 -13.18 7.67 -14.30
CA LEU A 60 -13.35 6.31 -14.83
C LEU A 60 -12.07 5.45 -14.74
N GLU A 61 -11.04 5.89 -14.00
CA GLU A 61 -9.73 5.20 -13.95
C GLU A 61 -9.68 4.04 -12.96
N LYS A 62 -10.49 4.07 -11.89
CA LYS A 62 -10.45 3.09 -10.80
C LYS A 62 -11.83 2.62 -10.40
N PRO A 63 -11.97 1.33 -10.01
CA PRO A 63 -13.21 0.80 -9.46
C PRO A 63 -13.50 1.37 -8.05
N PRO A 64 -14.73 1.18 -7.51
CA PRO A 64 -15.24 1.99 -6.42
C PRO A 64 -14.87 1.54 -5.01
N LEU A 65 -14.27 0.37 -4.81
CA LEU A 65 -14.14 -0.25 -3.49
C LEU A 65 -13.47 0.66 -2.45
N TYR A 66 -12.37 1.32 -2.83
CA TYR A 66 -11.69 2.27 -1.93
C TYR A 66 -12.64 3.40 -1.52
N TYR A 67 -13.36 3.98 -2.47
CA TYR A 67 -14.26 5.11 -2.23
C TYR A 67 -15.43 4.68 -1.33
N TRP A 68 -16.02 3.51 -1.58
CA TRP A 68 -17.10 2.97 -0.75
C TRP A 68 -16.69 2.71 0.69
N ILE A 69 -15.46 2.19 0.90
CA ILE A 69 -14.93 1.94 2.23
C ILE A 69 -14.60 3.27 2.94
N THR A 70 -14.11 4.27 2.21
CA THR A 70 -13.54 5.50 2.78
C THR A 70 -14.62 6.58 3.01
N ALA A 71 -15.57 6.73 2.11
CA ALA A 71 -16.59 7.79 2.16
C ALA A 71 -17.31 7.90 3.51
N PRO A 72 -17.74 6.80 4.19
CA PRO A 72 -18.41 6.90 5.49
C PRO A 72 -17.53 7.52 6.58
N PHE A 73 -16.21 7.35 6.51
CA PHE A 73 -15.30 7.87 7.54
C PHE A 73 -15.20 9.40 7.56
N TYR A 74 -15.49 10.06 6.45
CA TYR A 74 -15.61 11.53 6.43
C TYR A 74 -16.77 12.09 7.25
N SER A 75 -17.75 11.24 7.63
CA SER A 75 -18.80 11.63 8.56
C SER A 75 -18.46 11.34 10.02
N ILE A 76 -17.38 10.58 10.28
CA ILE A 76 -16.95 10.15 11.61
C ILE A 76 -15.76 10.98 12.11
N PHE A 77 -14.80 11.25 11.21
CA PHE A 77 -13.57 11.94 11.57
C PHE A 77 -13.55 13.39 11.09
N GLU A 78 -13.27 14.32 12.00
CA GLU A 78 -13.07 15.74 11.70
C GLU A 78 -11.81 15.94 10.83
N ILE A 79 -10.73 15.19 11.14
CA ILE A 79 -9.47 15.25 10.40
C ILE A 79 -9.61 14.48 9.10
N LYS A 80 -9.67 15.21 7.98
CA LYS A 80 -9.90 14.67 6.63
C LYS A 80 -8.83 13.65 6.19
N GLU A 81 -7.57 13.86 6.57
CA GLU A 81 -6.47 12.94 6.30
C GLU A 81 -6.65 11.59 7.02
N THR A 82 -7.15 11.62 8.28
CA THR A 82 -7.50 10.40 9.01
C THR A 82 -8.64 9.66 8.30
N ALA A 83 -9.68 10.38 7.90
CA ALA A 83 -10.82 9.81 7.18
C ALA A 83 -10.37 9.09 5.89
N ALA A 84 -9.50 9.73 5.09
CA ALA A 84 -8.99 9.17 3.84
C ALA A 84 -8.21 7.85 4.03
N ARG A 85 -7.49 7.72 5.15
CA ARG A 85 -6.56 6.61 5.41
C ARG A 85 -7.12 5.52 6.31
N PHE A 86 -8.21 5.78 7.02
CA PHE A 86 -8.73 4.84 8.02
C PHE A 86 -9.23 3.55 7.37
N GLY A 87 -9.92 3.63 6.24
CA GLY A 87 -10.38 2.47 5.47
C GLY A 87 -9.23 1.53 5.08
N PRO A 88 -8.17 2.01 4.39
CA PRO A 88 -6.95 1.25 4.12
C PRO A 88 -6.29 0.66 5.37
N ALA A 89 -6.17 1.42 6.47
CA ALA A 89 -5.58 0.93 7.71
C ALA A 89 -6.41 -0.23 8.32
N LEU A 90 -7.72 -0.14 8.27
CA LEU A 90 -8.61 -1.23 8.68
C LEU A 90 -8.47 -2.46 7.78
N CYS A 91 -8.36 -2.27 6.46
CA CYS A 91 -8.07 -3.34 5.50
C CYS A 91 -6.73 -4.03 5.80
N ALA A 92 -5.69 -3.28 6.18
CA ALA A 92 -4.40 -3.83 6.57
C ALA A 92 -4.51 -4.70 7.85
N LEU A 93 -5.24 -4.24 8.86
CA LEU A 93 -5.51 -5.03 10.07
C LEU A 93 -6.26 -6.33 9.73
N ILE A 94 -7.32 -6.25 8.91
CA ILE A 94 -8.10 -7.42 8.46
C ILE A 94 -7.19 -8.40 7.70
N THR A 95 -6.29 -7.90 6.83
CA THR A 95 -5.31 -8.72 6.13
C THR A 95 -4.40 -9.47 7.10
N ALA A 96 -3.88 -8.81 8.13
CA ALA A 96 -3.03 -9.45 9.13
C ALA A 96 -3.80 -10.49 9.97
N ILE A 97 -5.03 -10.21 10.36
CA ILE A 97 -5.92 -11.18 11.04
C ILE A 97 -6.18 -12.39 10.12
N SER A 98 -6.35 -12.17 8.81
CA SER A 98 -6.54 -13.25 7.83
C SER A 98 -5.30 -14.13 7.72
N VAL A 99 -4.08 -13.55 7.74
CA VAL A 99 -2.80 -14.30 7.80
C VAL A 99 -2.69 -15.09 9.11
N PHE A 100 -3.04 -14.47 10.25
CA PHE A 100 -3.11 -15.19 11.53
C PHE A 100 -4.08 -16.37 11.48
N TRP A 101 -5.28 -16.14 10.97
CA TRP A 101 -6.31 -17.17 10.83
C TRP A 101 -5.84 -18.30 9.91
N LEU A 102 -5.27 -17.98 8.74
CA LEU A 102 -4.74 -18.95 7.79
C LEU A 102 -3.61 -19.80 8.42
N GLY A 103 -2.59 -19.15 8.96
CA GLY A 103 -1.44 -19.80 9.58
C GLY A 103 -1.81 -20.65 10.78
N SER A 104 -2.77 -20.20 11.60
CA SER A 104 -3.30 -20.94 12.75
C SER A 104 -4.04 -22.21 12.34
N GLY A 105 -4.76 -22.18 11.23
CA GLY A 105 -5.51 -23.31 10.73
C GLY A 105 -4.69 -24.33 9.97
N LEU A 106 -3.67 -23.89 9.25
CA LEU A 106 -2.85 -24.78 8.43
C LEU A 106 -1.62 -25.33 9.18
N TRP A 107 -1.05 -24.60 10.14
CA TRP A 107 0.14 -25.00 10.91
C TRP A 107 -0.09 -24.91 12.42
N SER A 108 0.00 -23.71 12.98
CA SER A 108 -0.18 -23.49 14.42
C SER A 108 -0.52 -22.03 14.73
N ARG A 109 -1.14 -21.78 15.90
CA ARG A 109 -1.42 -20.41 16.36
C ARG A 109 -0.15 -19.55 16.45
N GLN A 110 0.95 -20.16 16.90
CA GLN A 110 2.25 -19.48 16.98
C GLN A 110 2.73 -19.05 15.58
N THR A 111 2.64 -19.94 14.59
CA THR A 111 3.01 -19.64 13.19
C THR A 111 2.15 -18.50 12.63
N GLY A 112 0.84 -18.58 12.83
CA GLY A 112 -0.08 -17.52 12.40
C GLY A 112 0.22 -16.17 13.05
N LEU A 113 0.47 -16.15 14.36
CA LEU A 113 0.82 -14.93 15.10
C LEU A 113 2.12 -14.31 14.59
N ILE A 114 3.15 -15.14 14.42
CA ILE A 114 4.45 -14.68 13.92
C ILE A 114 4.30 -14.08 12.51
N GLY A 115 3.61 -14.79 11.58
CA GLY A 115 3.39 -14.30 10.23
C GLY A 115 2.60 -12.97 10.19
N ALA A 116 1.54 -12.85 10.96
CA ALA A 116 0.77 -11.62 11.07
C ALA A 116 1.57 -10.47 11.71
N SER A 117 2.40 -10.76 12.73
CA SER A 117 3.28 -9.75 13.34
C SER A 117 4.35 -9.27 12.36
N ILE A 118 4.95 -10.17 11.56
CA ILE A 118 5.88 -9.83 10.49
C ILE A 118 5.20 -8.84 9.53
N LEU A 119 3.98 -9.14 9.09
CA LEU A 119 3.24 -8.30 8.16
C LEU A 119 2.97 -6.91 8.75
N LEU A 120 2.43 -6.83 9.98
CA LEU A 120 2.12 -5.57 10.68
C LEU A 120 3.34 -4.72 11.06
N THR A 121 4.53 -5.27 10.94
CA THR A 121 5.80 -4.60 11.25
C THR A 121 6.75 -4.54 10.05
N SER A 122 6.29 -4.92 8.85
CA SER A 122 6.97 -4.69 7.58
C SER A 122 6.68 -3.28 7.07
N ILE A 123 7.72 -2.47 6.84
CA ILE A 123 7.57 -1.04 6.54
C ILE A 123 6.72 -0.81 5.31
N GLY A 124 6.91 -1.60 4.24
CA GLY A 124 6.12 -1.45 3.03
C GLY A 124 4.64 -1.75 3.25
N PHE A 125 4.31 -2.82 3.97
CA PHE A 125 2.92 -3.15 4.27
C PHE A 125 2.26 -2.07 5.13
N VAL A 126 2.97 -1.56 6.14
CA VAL A 126 2.50 -0.46 6.99
C VAL A 126 2.35 0.82 6.18
N GLY A 127 3.30 1.15 5.30
CA GLY A 127 3.23 2.31 4.43
C GLY A 127 1.98 2.31 3.55
N PHE A 128 1.71 1.20 2.85
CA PHE A 128 0.48 1.04 2.05
C PHE A 128 -0.79 1.00 2.90
N GLY A 129 -0.74 0.42 4.10
CA GLY A 129 -1.85 0.43 5.06
C GLY A 129 -2.19 1.84 5.59
N ARG A 130 -1.21 2.73 5.64
CA ARG A 130 -1.36 4.12 6.08
C ARG A 130 -1.59 5.09 4.93
N GLY A 131 -1.54 4.63 3.68
CA GLY A 131 -1.75 5.45 2.49
C GLY A 131 -3.21 5.41 2.01
N ALA A 132 -3.70 6.55 1.52
CA ALA A 132 -5.02 6.64 0.91
C ALA A 132 -4.95 6.13 -0.54
N SER A 133 -4.94 4.79 -0.70
CA SER A 133 -4.82 4.15 -2.02
C SER A 133 -5.75 2.94 -2.17
N THR A 134 -5.96 2.52 -3.42
CA THR A 134 -6.75 1.34 -3.77
C THR A 134 -6.03 0.02 -3.51
N ASP A 135 -4.71 0.06 -3.27
CA ASP A 135 -3.86 -1.14 -3.16
C ASP A 135 -4.17 -1.99 -1.95
N MET A 136 -4.38 -1.35 -0.79
CA MET A 136 -4.64 -2.08 0.45
C MET A 136 -6.05 -2.70 0.50
N PRO A 137 -7.14 -2.02 0.12
CA PRO A 137 -8.46 -2.64 -0.03
C PRO A 137 -8.46 -3.84 -0.99
N PHE A 138 -7.78 -3.72 -2.13
CA PHE A 138 -7.57 -4.82 -3.07
C PHE A 138 -6.85 -6.00 -2.41
N THR A 139 -5.69 -5.74 -1.77
CA THR A 139 -4.88 -6.77 -1.10
C THR A 139 -5.65 -7.46 0.01
N CYS A 140 -6.47 -6.73 0.76
CA CYS A 140 -7.32 -7.28 1.82
C CYS A 140 -8.32 -8.30 1.24
N CYS A 141 -9.12 -7.90 0.28
CA CYS A 141 -10.12 -8.77 -0.33
C CYS A 141 -9.48 -9.97 -1.03
N PHE A 142 -8.36 -9.74 -1.75
CA PHE A 142 -7.61 -10.81 -2.39
C PHE A 142 -7.04 -11.81 -1.37
N THR A 143 -6.48 -11.32 -0.25
CA THR A 143 -5.96 -12.17 0.84
C THR A 143 -7.06 -12.99 1.49
N LEU A 144 -8.22 -12.39 1.77
CA LEU A 144 -9.38 -13.11 2.31
C LEU A 144 -9.83 -14.22 1.36
N SER A 145 -9.93 -13.93 0.06
CA SER A 145 -10.25 -14.93 -0.96
C SER A 145 -9.26 -16.10 -0.93
N MET A 146 -7.97 -15.83 -1.03
CA MET A 146 -6.93 -16.87 -1.05
C MET A 146 -6.87 -17.65 0.27
N ALA A 147 -7.02 -17.00 1.41
CA ALA A 147 -6.99 -17.65 2.72
C ALA A 147 -8.21 -18.57 2.92
N ILE A 148 -9.39 -18.18 2.48
CA ILE A 148 -10.61 -19.01 2.56
C ILE A 148 -10.48 -20.20 1.62
N LEU A 149 -9.99 -20.00 0.38
CA LEU A 149 -9.72 -21.10 -0.57
C LEU A 149 -8.74 -22.09 0.02
N ALA A 150 -7.59 -21.64 0.53
CA ALA A 150 -6.55 -22.50 1.11
C ALA A 150 -7.06 -23.33 2.30
N ARG A 151 -8.00 -22.82 3.09
CA ARG A 151 -8.59 -23.56 4.21
C ARG A 151 -9.80 -24.38 3.83
N GLY A 152 -10.53 -24.00 2.80
CA GLY A 152 -11.73 -24.68 2.34
C GLY A 152 -11.44 -25.88 1.43
N VAL A 153 -10.41 -25.78 0.62
CA VAL A 153 -9.86 -26.89 -0.14
C VAL A 153 -9.10 -27.78 0.86
N ALA A 154 -9.51 -29.04 1.01
CA ALA A 154 -8.85 -29.99 1.90
C ALA A 154 -7.46 -30.33 1.35
N LEU A 155 -6.48 -29.43 1.56
CA LEU A 155 -5.11 -29.68 1.17
C LEU A 155 -4.61 -30.96 1.88
N PRO A 156 -3.99 -31.90 1.15
CA PRO A 156 -3.38 -33.09 1.74
C PRO A 156 -2.43 -32.68 2.87
N GLY A 157 -2.38 -33.44 3.97
CA GLY A 157 -1.62 -33.05 5.16
C GLY A 157 -2.44 -32.42 6.29
N GLN A 158 -3.60 -31.84 6.03
CA GLN A 158 -4.53 -31.46 7.12
C GLN A 158 -5.07 -32.66 7.88
N ARG A 159 -5.16 -33.85 7.22
CA ARG A 159 -5.60 -35.09 7.82
C ARG A 159 -4.58 -35.66 8.81
N ALA A 160 -3.29 -35.57 8.51
CA ALA A 160 -2.22 -36.04 9.39
C ALA A 160 -2.02 -35.20 10.66
N ALA A 161 -2.38 -33.93 10.63
CA ALA A 161 -2.25 -33.03 11.78
C ALA A 161 -3.38 -33.16 12.83
N ARG A 162 -4.38 -34.03 12.60
CA ARG A 162 -5.49 -34.30 13.50
C ARG A 162 -5.64 -35.81 13.76
N PRO A 163 -4.71 -36.46 14.52
CA PRO A 163 -4.68 -37.91 14.71
C PRO A 163 -5.88 -38.47 15.51
N HIS A 164 -6.72 -37.62 16.10
CA HIS A 164 -7.83 -38.05 16.97
C HIS A 164 -9.23 -37.84 16.38
N MET A 165 -9.39 -37.62 15.07
CA MET A 165 -10.70 -37.66 14.43
C MET A 165 -10.95 -38.96 13.71
N PRO A 166 -12.11 -39.64 13.97
CA PRO A 166 -12.43 -40.90 13.31
C PRO A 166 -12.52 -40.67 11.78
N ALA A 167 -12.05 -41.69 11.06
CA ALA A 167 -11.97 -41.72 9.60
C ALA A 167 -13.33 -41.88 8.90
N SER A 168 -14.38 -41.20 9.37
CA SER A 168 -15.63 -41.11 8.62
C SER A 168 -15.43 -40.08 7.48
N GLY A 169 -15.24 -40.57 6.28
CA GLY A 169 -14.70 -39.90 5.11
C GLY A 169 -15.54 -38.75 4.52
N ARG A 170 -16.52 -38.18 5.25
CA ARG A 170 -17.37 -37.10 4.77
C ARG A 170 -17.28 -35.78 5.59
N ASP A 171 -16.79 -35.82 6.82
CA ASP A 171 -16.91 -34.69 7.75
C ASP A 171 -15.69 -33.76 7.85
N ALA A 172 -14.62 -34.01 7.11
CA ALA A 172 -13.40 -33.17 7.17
C ALA A 172 -13.37 -32.04 6.13
N ARG A 173 -14.33 -31.98 5.21
CA ARG A 173 -14.45 -30.88 4.23
C ARG A 173 -15.21 -29.73 4.89
N ALA A 174 -14.64 -28.51 4.85
CA ALA A 174 -15.43 -27.34 5.18
C ALA A 174 -16.73 -27.37 4.34
N PRO A 175 -17.91 -27.08 4.93
CA PRO A 175 -19.16 -27.04 4.18
C PRO A 175 -18.96 -26.24 2.90
N GLY A 176 -19.41 -26.76 1.75
CA GLY A 176 -19.14 -26.18 0.42
C GLY A 176 -19.50 -24.72 0.28
N TRP A 177 -20.52 -24.26 1.02
CA TRP A 177 -20.93 -22.86 1.05
C TRP A 177 -19.86 -21.91 1.64
N LYS A 178 -18.97 -22.39 2.54
CA LYS A 178 -17.88 -21.58 3.10
C LYS A 178 -16.84 -21.21 2.02
N ILE A 179 -16.63 -22.09 1.03
CA ILE A 179 -15.73 -21.81 -0.08
C ILE A 179 -16.32 -20.71 -0.98
N LEU A 180 -17.62 -20.62 -1.10
CA LEU A 180 -18.27 -19.59 -1.91
C LEU A 180 -17.97 -18.17 -1.41
N PHE A 181 -17.75 -17.99 -0.10
CA PHE A 181 -17.30 -16.69 0.43
C PHE A 181 -15.95 -16.23 -0.16
N ALA A 182 -15.06 -17.15 -0.53
CA ALA A 182 -13.81 -16.77 -1.20
C ALA A 182 -14.09 -16.03 -2.52
N TYR A 183 -15.10 -16.46 -3.25
CA TYR A 183 -15.47 -15.87 -4.53
C TYR A 183 -16.21 -14.53 -4.37
N VAL A 184 -16.92 -14.31 -3.25
CA VAL A 184 -17.43 -12.99 -2.89
C VAL A 184 -16.28 -12.00 -2.70
N PHE A 185 -15.25 -12.40 -1.93
CA PHE A 185 -14.07 -11.55 -1.73
C PHE A 185 -13.24 -11.38 -3.02
N LEU A 186 -13.24 -12.35 -3.93
CA LEU A 186 -12.64 -12.19 -5.25
C LEU A 186 -13.40 -11.14 -6.07
N GLY A 187 -14.73 -11.15 -6.04
CA GLY A 187 -15.57 -10.12 -6.65
C GLY A 187 -15.30 -8.72 -6.08
N LEU A 188 -15.15 -8.60 -4.77
CA LEU A 188 -14.76 -7.35 -4.12
C LEU A 188 -13.33 -6.93 -4.50
N ALA A 189 -12.40 -7.87 -4.66
CA ALA A 189 -11.05 -7.55 -5.14
C ALA A 189 -11.08 -6.99 -6.58
N ILE A 190 -11.97 -7.48 -7.45
CA ILE A 190 -12.20 -6.91 -8.78
C ILE A 190 -12.70 -5.47 -8.67
N LEU A 191 -13.61 -5.19 -7.73
CA LEU A 191 -14.07 -3.83 -7.45
C LEU A 191 -13.00 -2.95 -6.76
N GLY A 192 -11.88 -3.54 -6.33
CA GLY A 192 -10.72 -2.81 -5.79
C GLY A 192 -9.72 -2.36 -6.86
N LYS A 193 -9.41 -3.23 -7.82
CA LYS A 193 -8.33 -2.96 -8.80
C LYS A 193 -8.62 -3.46 -10.22
N GLY A 194 -9.82 -3.97 -10.48
CA GLY A 194 -10.25 -4.44 -11.80
C GLY A 194 -9.88 -5.89 -12.09
N PRO A 195 -9.83 -6.27 -13.40
CA PRO A 195 -9.68 -7.65 -13.86
C PRO A 195 -8.42 -8.36 -13.40
N VAL A 196 -7.39 -7.64 -12.99
CA VAL A 196 -6.12 -8.20 -12.50
C VAL A 196 -6.32 -9.18 -11.34
N ALA A 197 -7.38 -9.00 -10.53
CA ALA A 197 -7.73 -9.94 -9.46
C ALA A 197 -8.00 -11.35 -9.99
N ILE A 198 -8.74 -11.47 -11.09
CA ILE A 198 -9.04 -12.76 -11.74
C ILE A 198 -7.76 -13.36 -12.32
N VAL A 199 -6.96 -12.55 -13.02
CA VAL A 199 -5.71 -13.00 -13.66
C VAL A 199 -4.76 -13.60 -12.61
N LEU A 200 -4.57 -12.89 -11.48
CA LEU A 200 -3.71 -13.38 -10.40
C LEU A 200 -4.29 -14.63 -9.73
N ALA A 201 -5.59 -14.65 -9.41
CA ALA A 201 -6.24 -15.81 -8.78
C ALA A 201 -6.18 -17.05 -9.68
N PHE A 202 -6.46 -16.88 -10.97
CA PHE A 202 -6.34 -17.94 -11.98
C PHE A 202 -4.90 -18.43 -12.11
N GLY A 203 -3.93 -17.51 -12.22
CA GLY A 203 -2.52 -17.86 -12.31
C GLY A 203 -2.01 -18.63 -11.09
N ILE A 204 -2.44 -18.23 -9.87
CA ILE A 204 -2.12 -18.96 -8.64
C ILE A 204 -2.74 -20.35 -8.64
N GLY A 205 -4.02 -20.46 -9.00
CA GLY A 205 -4.75 -21.73 -9.08
C GLY A 205 -4.14 -22.67 -10.11
N LEU A 206 -3.79 -22.16 -11.30
CA LEU A 206 -3.15 -22.92 -12.38
C LEU A 206 -1.75 -23.38 -11.99
N CYS A 207 -0.92 -22.48 -11.44
CA CYS A 207 0.43 -22.82 -10.95
C CYS A 207 0.36 -23.90 -9.86
N PHE A 208 -0.56 -23.74 -8.91
CA PHE A 208 -0.77 -24.74 -7.86
C PHE A 208 -1.24 -26.08 -8.43
N TRP A 209 -2.18 -26.08 -9.35
CA TRP A 209 -2.68 -27.31 -10.00
C TRP A 209 -1.59 -28.08 -10.74
N PHE A 210 -0.68 -27.38 -11.43
CA PHE A 210 0.46 -28.03 -12.09
C PHE A 210 1.51 -28.59 -11.12
N LEU A 211 1.66 -27.98 -9.94
CA LEU A 211 2.67 -28.36 -8.97
C LEU A 211 2.14 -29.32 -7.89
N ASP A 212 0.82 -29.47 -7.74
CA ASP A 212 0.20 -30.37 -6.76
C ASP A 212 -0.02 -31.76 -7.34
N GLU A 213 0.95 -32.67 -7.17
CA GLU A 213 0.82 -34.06 -7.62
C GLU A 213 -0.12 -34.90 -6.74
N GLN A 214 -0.51 -34.42 -5.57
CA GLN A 214 -1.38 -35.15 -4.64
C GLN A 214 -2.87 -35.06 -5.02
N GLY A 215 -3.18 -34.38 -6.12
CA GLY A 215 -4.51 -34.32 -6.71
C GLY A 215 -5.53 -33.68 -5.79
N THR A 216 -5.39 -32.36 -5.59
CA THR A 216 -6.42 -31.58 -4.89
C THR A 216 -7.74 -31.70 -5.64
N ASP A 217 -8.75 -32.30 -5.01
CA ASP A 217 -10.08 -32.52 -5.58
C ASP A 217 -10.80 -31.17 -5.74
N LEU A 218 -10.60 -30.54 -6.90
CA LEU A 218 -11.29 -29.32 -7.31
C LEU A 218 -12.62 -29.73 -7.96
N ASN A 219 -13.71 -29.67 -7.18
CA ASN A 219 -15.03 -29.87 -7.72
C ASN A 219 -15.37 -28.77 -8.75
N SER A 220 -15.37 -29.14 -10.04
CA SER A 220 -15.60 -28.20 -11.16
C SER A 220 -16.91 -27.42 -11.03
N TRP A 221 -17.96 -28.06 -10.51
CA TRP A 221 -19.25 -27.40 -10.28
C TRP A 221 -19.15 -26.25 -9.25
N ARG A 222 -18.33 -26.41 -8.21
CA ARG A 222 -18.07 -25.33 -7.22
C ARG A 222 -17.27 -24.19 -7.82
N ILE A 223 -16.38 -24.46 -8.76
CA ILE A 223 -15.65 -23.41 -9.49
C ILE A 223 -16.66 -22.59 -10.32
N VAL A 224 -17.57 -23.25 -11.05
CA VAL A 224 -18.61 -22.55 -11.84
C VAL A 224 -19.51 -21.72 -10.94
N GLN A 225 -20.01 -22.29 -9.83
CA GLN A 225 -20.80 -21.53 -8.85
C GLN A 225 -20.04 -20.34 -8.26
N GLY A 226 -18.75 -20.53 -7.96
CA GLY A 226 -17.89 -19.48 -7.47
C GLY A 226 -17.68 -18.34 -8.47
N LEU A 227 -17.39 -18.67 -9.72
CA LEU A 227 -17.23 -17.67 -10.77
C LEU A 227 -18.54 -16.91 -11.03
N ALA A 228 -19.68 -17.60 -11.00
CA ALA A 228 -21.00 -16.96 -11.10
C ALA A 228 -21.21 -15.97 -9.94
N LEU A 229 -20.81 -16.34 -8.71
CA LEU A 229 -20.90 -15.47 -7.55
C LEU A 229 -19.93 -14.28 -7.63
N THR A 230 -18.69 -14.50 -8.11
CA THR A 230 -17.74 -13.42 -8.39
C THR A 230 -18.32 -12.42 -9.39
N ALA A 231 -18.94 -12.94 -10.48
CA ALA A 231 -19.60 -12.10 -11.46
C ALA A 231 -20.82 -11.36 -10.86
N ALA A 232 -21.64 -12.03 -10.05
CA ALA A 232 -22.79 -11.41 -9.38
C ALA A 232 -22.39 -10.24 -8.46
N VAL A 233 -21.21 -10.30 -7.83
CA VAL A 233 -20.68 -9.22 -6.98
C VAL A 233 -20.08 -8.09 -7.80
N SER A 234 -19.33 -8.39 -8.87
CA SER A 234 -18.55 -7.37 -9.59
C SER A 234 -19.27 -6.78 -10.80
N VAL A 235 -19.92 -7.59 -11.63
CA VAL A 235 -20.53 -7.17 -12.90
C VAL A 235 -21.59 -6.07 -12.74
N PRO A 236 -22.45 -6.05 -11.71
CA PRO A 236 -23.49 -5.01 -11.59
C PRO A 236 -22.91 -3.60 -11.59
N TRP A 237 -21.77 -3.37 -10.92
CA TRP A 237 -21.13 -2.05 -10.92
C TRP A 237 -20.56 -1.71 -12.31
N PHE A 238 -19.84 -2.62 -12.95
CA PHE A 238 -19.28 -2.40 -14.30
C PHE A 238 -20.38 -2.13 -15.32
N TRP A 239 -21.47 -2.88 -15.27
CA TRP A 239 -22.64 -2.68 -16.13
C TRP A 239 -23.28 -1.31 -15.93
N LEU A 240 -23.47 -0.89 -14.65
CA LEU A 240 -24.09 0.38 -14.33
C LEU A 240 -23.25 1.57 -14.79
N VAL A 241 -21.92 1.51 -14.60
CA VAL A 241 -21.00 2.57 -15.03
C VAL A 241 -20.92 2.61 -16.57
N PHE A 242 -20.89 1.44 -17.22
CA PHE A 242 -20.96 1.36 -18.69
C PHE A 242 -22.26 1.97 -19.23
N HIS A 243 -23.40 1.64 -18.64
CA HIS A 243 -24.69 2.16 -19.08
C HIS A 243 -24.78 3.69 -18.94
N ARG A 244 -24.12 4.27 -17.93
CA ARG A 244 -24.10 5.73 -17.69
C ARG A 244 -23.08 6.49 -18.55
N ASN A 245 -21.94 5.88 -18.82
CA ASN A 245 -20.80 6.58 -19.44
C ASN A 245 -20.40 5.99 -20.82
N GLY A 246 -21.05 4.94 -21.27
CA GLY A 246 -20.83 4.34 -22.58
C GLY A 246 -19.40 3.87 -22.83
N PHE A 247 -18.98 4.00 -24.09
CA PHE A 247 -17.65 3.55 -24.52
C PHE A 247 -16.49 4.34 -23.89
N ALA A 248 -16.73 5.55 -23.40
CA ALA A 248 -15.71 6.32 -22.66
C ALA A 248 -15.19 5.56 -21.43
N PHE A 249 -16.07 4.82 -20.72
CA PHE A 249 -15.66 3.95 -19.63
C PHE A 249 -14.77 2.79 -20.12
N VAL A 250 -15.15 2.12 -21.20
CA VAL A 250 -14.37 1.00 -21.75
C VAL A 250 -12.98 1.46 -22.17
N SER A 251 -12.92 2.56 -22.93
CA SER A 251 -11.65 3.14 -23.40
C SER A 251 -10.75 3.55 -22.23
N THR A 252 -11.27 4.29 -21.26
CA THR A 252 -10.47 4.77 -20.15
C THR A 252 -10.05 3.63 -19.23
N PHE A 253 -11.00 2.83 -18.75
CA PHE A 253 -10.72 1.82 -17.72
C PHE A 253 -10.00 0.59 -18.28
N PHE A 254 -10.58 -0.07 -19.29
CA PHE A 254 -10.03 -1.34 -19.79
C PHE A 254 -8.84 -1.13 -20.72
N ILE A 255 -8.95 -0.22 -21.70
CA ILE A 255 -7.88 -0.03 -22.68
C ILE A 255 -6.71 0.74 -22.06
N ASN A 256 -6.91 1.98 -21.60
CA ASN A 256 -5.82 2.84 -21.18
C ASN A 256 -5.23 2.43 -19.82
N HIS A 257 -6.07 2.23 -18.79
CA HIS A 257 -5.62 1.99 -17.43
C HIS A 257 -5.36 0.52 -17.07
N ASN A 258 -5.75 -0.45 -17.89
CA ASN A 258 -5.42 -1.85 -17.67
C ASN A 258 -4.51 -2.39 -18.77
N ILE A 259 -4.93 -2.44 -20.05
CA ILE A 259 -4.18 -3.09 -21.13
C ILE A 259 -2.95 -2.25 -21.51
N ALA A 260 -3.14 -0.99 -21.91
CA ALA A 260 -2.04 -0.14 -22.34
C ALA A 260 -1.03 0.10 -21.22
N ARG A 261 -1.51 0.29 -19.97
CA ARG A 261 -0.62 0.44 -18.80
C ARG A 261 0.25 -0.79 -18.54
N TYR A 262 -0.24 -2.00 -18.82
CA TYR A 262 0.52 -3.22 -18.69
C TYR A 262 1.51 -3.42 -19.85
N ALA A 263 1.07 -3.16 -21.08
CA ALA A 263 1.77 -3.51 -22.31
C ALA A 263 2.64 -2.38 -22.90
N THR A 264 2.50 -1.13 -22.39
CA THR A 264 3.21 0.02 -22.97
C THR A 264 3.76 0.93 -21.89
N GLY A 265 4.90 1.59 -22.16
CA GLY A 265 5.55 2.55 -21.25
C GLY A 265 4.90 3.94 -21.21
N ILE A 266 3.64 4.10 -21.61
CA ILE A 266 2.93 5.41 -21.71
C ILE A 266 2.98 6.22 -20.41
N HIS A 267 3.08 5.57 -19.25
CA HIS A 267 3.09 6.25 -17.95
C HIS A 267 4.51 6.50 -17.39
N HIS A 268 5.58 6.36 -18.18
CA HIS A 268 6.98 6.64 -17.80
C HIS A 268 7.49 5.91 -16.55
N HIS A 269 6.95 4.74 -16.21
CA HIS A 269 7.40 3.86 -15.12
C HIS A 269 8.04 2.59 -15.66
N SER A 270 8.86 2.72 -16.71
CA SER A 270 9.59 1.61 -17.31
C SER A 270 10.78 1.24 -16.42
N GLU A 271 10.73 0.05 -15.82
CA GLU A 271 11.72 -0.45 -14.88
C GLU A 271 12.24 -1.83 -15.31
N PRO A 272 13.49 -2.22 -14.95
CA PRO A 272 14.05 -3.51 -15.31
C PRO A 272 13.23 -4.71 -14.83
N PHE A 273 13.40 -5.88 -15.47
CA PHE A 273 12.71 -7.11 -15.07
C PHE A 273 12.90 -7.45 -13.58
N LEU A 274 14.12 -7.26 -13.06
CA LEU A 274 14.46 -7.55 -11.65
C LEU A 274 14.07 -6.44 -10.66
N TYR A 275 13.35 -5.42 -11.08
CA TYR A 275 12.92 -4.29 -10.24
C TYR A 275 12.29 -4.72 -8.92
N TYR A 276 11.48 -5.77 -8.94
CA TYR A 276 10.79 -6.20 -7.73
C TYR A 276 11.68 -6.91 -6.70
N LEU A 277 12.90 -7.32 -7.04
CA LEU A 277 13.81 -7.92 -6.06
C LEU A 277 14.24 -6.92 -4.98
N PRO A 278 14.84 -5.76 -5.30
CA PRO A 278 15.13 -4.73 -4.29
C PRO A 278 13.86 -4.16 -3.65
N VAL A 279 12.76 -4.04 -4.41
CA VAL A 279 11.48 -3.56 -3.86
C VAL A 279 10.95 -4.50 -2.78
N LEU A 280 10.98 -5.81 -2.97
CA LEU A 280 10.59 -6.80 -1.95
C LEU A 280 11.45 -6.68 -0.68
N LEU A 281 12.78 -6.50 -0.83
CA LEU A 281 13.68 -6.31 0.31
C LEU A 281 13.32 -5.04 1.09
N ALA A 282 13.00 -3.95 0.40
CA ALA A 282 12.57 -2.70 1.01
C ALA A 282 11.19 -2.81 1.68
N LEU A 283 10.21 -3.39 0.99
CA LEU A 283 8.84 -3.54 1.52
C LEU A 283 8.80 -4.42 2.77
N LEU A 284 9.65 -5.44 2.83
CA LEU A 284 9.69 -6.38 3.94
C LEU A 284 10.60 -5.92 5.09
N PHE A 285 11.39 -4.84 4.92
CA PHE A 285 12.27 -4.36 5.98
C PHE A 285 11.51 -4.15 7.30
N PRO A 286 12.08 -4.55 8.46
CA PRO A 286 13.42 -5.08 8.67
C PRO A 286 13.51 -6.62 8.53
N TRP A 287 12.45 -7.30 8.15
CA TRP A 287 12.36 -8.76 8.03
C TRP A 287 13.16 -9.34 6.86
N SER A 288 13.57 -8.52 5.90
CA SER A 288 14.44 -8.94 4.77
C SER A 288 15.73 -9.61 5.24
N GLY A 289 16.27 -9.20 6.37
CA GLY A 289 17.43 -9.84 6.99
C GLY A 289 17.17 -11.28 7.48
N TRP A 290 15.92 -11.71 7.61
CA TRP A 290 15.54 -13.05 8.07
C TRP A 290 15.45 -14.09 6.94
N PHE A 291 15.67 -13.72 5.68
CA PHE A 291 15.68 -14.65 4.53
C PHE A 291 16.66 -15.81 4.67
N PRO A 292 17.82 -15.70 5.34
CA PRO A 292 18.68 -16.86 5.56
C PRO A 292 18.01 -18.03 6.28
N LEU A 293 16.87 -17.82 6.96
CA LEU A 293 16.10 -18.95 7.51
C LEU A 293 15.59 -19.92 6.42
N PHE A 294 15.45 -19.46 5.17
CA PHE A 294 15.08 -20.29 4.02
C PHE A 294 16.25 -21.11 3.45
N LEU A 295 17.50 -20.74 3.78
CA LEU A 295 18.67 -21.41 3.23
C LEU A 295 18.67 -22.89 3.62
N SER A 296 19.09 -23.73 2.68
CA SER A 296 19.33 -25.15 2.89
C SER A 296 20.80 -25.45 2.64
N LYS A 297 21.33 -26.47 3.33
CA LYS A 297 22.67 -26.98 3.02
C LYS A 297 22.74 -27.61 1.63
N SER A 298 21.59 -28.01 1.08
CA SER A 298 21.47 -28.64 -0.22
C SER A 298 20.29 -28.09 -1.01
N PRO A 299 20.30 -26.78 -1.38
CA PRO A 299 19.14 -26.14 -1.99
C PRO A 299 18.70 -26.83 -3.29
N LEU A 300 19.64 -27.22 -4.13
CA LEU A 300 19.33 -27.94 -5.39
C LEU A 300 18.68 -29.32 -5.16
N LYS A 301 19.07 -30.02 -4.10
CA LYS A 301 18.42 -31.30 -3.74
C LYS A 301 17.00 -31.08 -3.22
N GLU A 302 16.79 -30.04 -2.42
CA GLU A 302 15.45 -29.68 -1.93
C GLU A 302 14.55 -29.23 -3.08
N ILE A 303 15.04 -28.39 -3.98
CA ILE A 303 14.30 -27.96 -5.17
C ILE A 303 13.96 -29.17 -6.05
N ARG A 304 14.90 -30.08 -6.31
CA ARG A 304 14.63 -31.30 -7.10
C ARG A 304 13.60 -32.24 -6.46
N ARG A 305 13.37 -32.12 -5.15
CA ARG A 305 12.33 -32.86 -4.41
C ARG A 305 11.03 -32.07 -4.23
N TRP A 306 10.79 -31.06 -5.07
CA TRP A 306 9.59 -30.21 -4.97
C TRP A 306 8.28 -31.01 -4.93
N ARG A 307 8.24 -32.18 -5.57
CA ARG A 307 7.11 -33.12 -5.56
C ARG A 307 6.78 -33.68 -4.17
N GLN A 308 7.75 -33.66 -3.25
CA GLN A 308 7.58 -34.10 -1.87
C GLN A 308 7.22 -32.95 -0.92
N TRP A 309 7.12 -31.70 -1.45
CA TRP A 309 6.80 -30.55 -0.63
C TRP A 309 5.35 -30.62 -0.14
N ASP A 310 5.14 -30.03 1.03
CA ASP A 310 3.81 -29.86 1.60
C ASP A 310 2.95 -28.99 0.65
N PRO A 311 1.80 -29.49 0.15
CA PRO A 311 0.92 -28.72 -0.74
C PRO A 311 0.55 -27.35 -0.20
N ARG A 312 0.46 -27.20 1.13
CA ARG A 312 0.22 -25.90 1.78
C ARG A 312 1.35 -24.92 1.51
N MET A 313 2.60 -25.40 1.52
CA MET A 313 3.77 -24.59 1.19
C MET A 313 3.81 -24.26 -0.30
N ILE A 314 3.51 -25.23 -1.18
CA ILE A 314 3.41 -25.01 -2.63
C ILE A 314 2.39 -23.91 -2.91
N PHE A 315 1.21 -23.97 -2.29
CA PHE A 315 0.19 -22.93 -2.46
C PHE A 315 0.69 -21.53 -2.06
N LEU A 316 1.36 -21.40 -0.91
CA LEU A 316 1.91 -20.11 -0.48
C LEU A 316 2.99 -19.59 -1.44
N ILE A 317 3.82 -20.49 -1.97
CA ILE A 317 4.87 -20.14 -2.94
C ILE A 317 4.24 -19.68 -4.26
N CYS A 318 3.23 -20.36 -4.77
CA CYS A 318 2.48 -19.94 -5.96
C CYS A 318 1.84 -18.56 -5.72
N TRP A 319 1.18 -18.38 -4.58
CA TRP A 319 0.56 -17.11 -4.23
C TRP A 319 1.59 -15.97 -4.10
N PHE A 320 2.78 -16.24 -3.58
CA PHE A 320 3.87 -15.27 -3.53
C PHE A 320 4.44 -14.95 -4.91
N LEU A 321 4.78 -15.99 -5.70
CA LEU A 321 5.54 -15.81 -6.94
C LEU A 321 4.70 -15.31 -8.10
N VAL A 322 3.45 -15.74 -8.24
CA VAL A 322 2.62 -15.40 -9.41
C VAL A 322 2.46 -13.88 -9.56
N PRO A 323 2.09 -13.09 -8.54
CA PRO A 323 2.00 -11.64 -8.71
C PRO A 323 3.37 -11.01 -9.01
N VAL A 324 4.46 -11.47 -8.38
CA VAL A 324 5.81 -10.92 -8.62
C VAL A 324 6.22 -11.17 -10.07
N ILE A 325 6.07 -12.39 -10.57
CA ILE A 325 6.44 -12.76 -11.94
C ILE A 325 5.54 -12.02 -12.93
N PHE A 326 4.22 -12.02 -12.73
CA PHE A 326 3.27 -11.35 -13.60
C PHE A 326 3.62 -9.87 -13.80
N PHE A 327 3.85 -9.14 -12.71
CA PHE A 327 4.19 -7.72 -12.82
C PHE A 327 5.64 -7.46 -13.23
N SER A 328 6.55 -8.43 -13.11
CA SER A 328 7.92 -8.30 -13.67
C SER A 328 7.92 -8.22 -15.19
N PHE A 329 6.93 -8.84 -15.85
CA PHE A 329 6.72 -8.74 -17.31
C PHE A 329 5.97 -7.47 -17.74
N SER A 330 5.37 -6.71 -16.83
CA SER A 330 4.71 -5.44 -17.16
C SER A 330 5.75 -4.36 -17.48
N ASP A 331 5.48 -3.52 -18.47
CA ASP A 331 6.31 -2.34 -18.75
C ASP A 331 6.22 -1.30 -17.64
N SER A 332 5.01 -1.05 -17.13
CA SER A 332 4.82 -0.13 -16.00
C SER A 332 4.89 -0.89 -14.66
N LYS A 333 5.85 -0.51 -13.82
CA LYS A 333 6.09 -1.15 -12.51
C LYS A 333 5.95 -0.18 -11.36
N LEU A 334 5.12 -0.54 -10.37
CA LEU A 334 4.98 0.19 -9.11
C LEU A 334 5.10 -0.78 -7.93
N ALA A 335 5.68 -0.32 -6.83
CA ALA A 335 5.85 -1.14 -5.62
C ALA A 335 4.53 -1.74 -5.09
N GLY A 336 3.41 -1.01 -5.20
CA GLY A 336 2.08 -1.45 -4.77
C GLY A 336 1.49 -2.61 -5.58
N TYR A 337 2.04 -2.93 -6.77
CA TYR A 337 1.51 -4.04 -7.59
C TYR A 337 1.78 -5.41 -6.96
N ILE A 338 2.90 -5.55 -6.26
CA ILE A 338 3.28 -6.81 -5.60
C ILE A 338 2.85 -6.87 -4.13
N LEU A 339 2.05 -5.90 -3.65
CA LEU A 339 1.54 -5.91 -2.28
C LEU A 339 0.78 -7.21 -1.93
N PRO A 340 -0.03 -7.82 -2.84
CA PRO A 340 -0.68 -9.11 -2.58
C PRO A 340 0.27 -10.29 -2.36
N SER A 341 1.57 -10.14 -2.66
CA SER A 341 2.59 -11.17 -2.40
C SER A 341 3.13 -11.11 -0.96
N LEU A 342 2.95 -10.01 -0.24
CA LEU A 342 3.47 -9.86 1.13
C LEU A 342 2.76 -10.80 2.15
N PRO A 343 1.43 -10.99 2.13
CA PRO A 343 0.76 -11.90 3.05
C PRO A 343 1.29 -13.34 3.03
N PRO A 344 1.39 -14.03 1.87
CA PRO A 344 1.97 -15.37 1.84
C PRO A 344 3.46 -15.37 2.21
N LEU A 345 4.25 -14.38 1.79
CA LEU A 345 5.67 -14.28 2.14
C LEU A 345 5.89 -14.11 3.65
N ALA A 346 5.10 -13.26 4.30
CA ALA A 346 5.14 -13.09 5.75
C ALA A 346 4.76 -14.38 6.49
N LEU A 347 3.80 -15.15 5.97
CA LEU A 347 3.43 -16.44 6.54
C LEU A 347 4.53 -17.50 6.34
N ILE A 348 5.18 -17.54 5.17
CA ILE A 348 6.34 -18.41 4.91
C ILE A 348 7.46 -18.10 5.90
N LEU A 349 7.83 -16.82 6.08
CA LEU A 349 8.79 -16.40 7.11
C LEU A 349 8.33 -16.82 8.51
N GLY A 350 7.05 -16.67 8.83
CA GLY A 350 6.45 -17.08 10.09
C GLY A 350 6.59 -18.58 10.37
N ILE A 351 6.48 -19.43 9.34
CA ILE A 351 6.69 -20.88 9.44
C ILE A 351 8.14 -21.16 9.83
N TYR A 352 9.10 -20.56 9.13
CA TYR A 352 10.52 -20.78 9.41
C TYR A 352 10.95 -20.17 10.75
N ALA A 353 10.47 -18.98 11.09
CA ALA A 353 10.72 -18.38 12.41
C ALA A 353 10.12 -19.23 13.55
N SER A 354 8.92 -19.80 13.38
CA SER A 354 8.32 -20.73 14.33
C SER A 354 9.17 -22.00 14.50
N ARG A 355 9.72 -22.53 13.41
CA ARG A 355 10.66 -23.68 13.44
C ARG A 355 11.96 -23.32 14.16
N ALA A 356 12.49 -22.11 13.93
CA ALA A 356 13.69 -21.63 14.63
C ALA A 356 13.45 -21.48 16.14
N ILE A 357 12.28 -20.98 16.55
CA ILE A 357 11.89 -20.88 17.96
C ILE A 357 11.81 -22.26 18.62
N LYS A 358 11.34 -23.27 17.89
CA LYS A 358 11.28 -24.66 18.35
C LYS A 358 12.64 -25.38 18.33
N GLY A 359 13.70 -24.73 17.86
CA GLY A 359 15.04 -25.31 17.75
C GLY A 359 15.20 -26.33 16.61
N THR A 360 14.27 -26.38 15.65
CA THR A 360 14.29 -27.34 14.53
C THR A 360 15.02 -26.79 13.30
N ILE A 361 15.55 -25.58 13.36
CA ILE A 361 16.39 -24.98 12.32
C ILE A 361 17.86 -24.97 12.76
N GLU A 362 18.75 -25.18 11.82
CA GLU A 362 20.19 -25.17 12.05
C GLU A 362 20.67 -23.80 12.56
N LYS A 363 21.52 -23.83 13.57
CA LYS A 363 22.04 -22.60 14.24
C LYS A 363 22.71 -21.64 13.27
N PHE A 364 23.35 -22.14 12.18
CA PHE A 364 24.00 -21.28 11.20
C PHE A 364 23.00 -20.39 10.46
N ARG A 365 21.80 -20.89 10.11
CA ARG A 365 20.74 -20.11 9.45
C ARG A 365 20.28 -18.94 10.34
N LEU A 366 20.09 -19.19 11.62
CA LEU A 366 19.70 -18.15 12.56
C LEU A 366 20.82 -17.11 12.73
N ARG A 367 22.09 -17.54 12.79
CA ARG A 367 23.23 -16.62 12.84
C ARG A 367 23.37 -15.81 11.55
N ALA A 368 23.25 -16.45 10.40
CA ALA A 368 23.26 -15.78 9.10
C ALA A 368 22.13 -14.74 8.98
N ALA A 369 20.92 -15.07 9.48
CA ALA A 369 19.82 -14.12 9.55
C ALA A 369 20.16 -12.90 10.40
N GLY A 370 20.80 -13.09 11.56
CA GLY A 370 21.24 -11.97 12.40
C GLY A 370 22.30 -11.09 11.75
N VAL A 371 23.27 -11.71 11.06
CA VAL A 371 24.31 -10.97 10.30
C VAL A 371 23.67 -10.14 9.19
N LEU A 372 22.84 -10.75 8.35
CA LEU A 372 22.20 -10.07 7.23
C LEU A 372 21.24 -8.97 7.70
N HIS A 373 20.51 -9.21 8.81
CA HIS A 373 19.66 -8.21 9.44
C HIS A 373 20.45 -6.98 9.90
N LEU A 374 21.61 -7.20 10.54
CA LEU A 374 22.49 -6.12 10.95
C LEU A 374 23.07 -5.36 9.76
N MET A 375 23.49 -6.08 8.70
CA MET A 375 24.03 -5.47 7.48
C MET A 375 22.97 -4.57 6.79
N PHE A 376 21.74 -5.06 6.58
CA PHE A 376 20.68 -4.23 6.00
C PHE A 376 20.34 -3.03 6.88
N SER A 377 20.25 -3.23 8.20
CA SER A 377 20.00 -2.15 9.13
C SER A 377 21.12 -1.10 9.13
N ALA A 378 22.37 -1.54 9.05
CA ALA A 378 23.53 -0.66 8.95
C ALA A 378 23.56 0.13 7.63
N SER A 379 23.25 -0.53 6.51
CA SER A 379 23.18 0.14 5.20
C SER A 379 22.15 1.27 5.20
N VAL A 380 20.94 1.02 5.73
CA VAL A 380 19.89 2.03 5.84
C VAL A 380 20.30 3.15 6.82
N ALA A 381 20.88 2.79 7.97
CA ALA A 381 21.27 3.75 8.98
C ALA A 381 22.39 4.70 8.52
N VAL A 382 23.35 4.17 7.75
CA VAL A 382 24.44 4.98 7.16
C VAL A 382 23.90 5.85 6.03
N ALA A 383 22.99 5.35 5.18
CA ALA A 383 22.43 6.11 4.07
C ALA A 383 21.50 7.25 4.52
N ALA A 384 20.82 7.10 5.68
CA ALA A 384 19.81 8.06 6.12
C ALA A 384 20.34 9.50 6.33
N PRO A 385 21.47 9.77 7.00
CA PRO A 385 22.00 11.12 7.13
C PRO A 385 22.29 11.80 5.78
N PHE A 386 22.87 11.06 4.83
CA PHE A 386 23.19 11.58 3.51
C PHE A 386 21.91 11.91 2.72
N PHE A 387 20.89 11.04 2.81
CA PHE A 387 19.61 11.26 2.18
C PHE A 387 18.94 12.54 2.74
N PHE A 388 18.89 12.69 4.06
CA PHE A 388 18.29 13.88 4.69
C PHE A 388 19.10 15.15 4.43
N GLN A 389 20.43 15.06 4.33
CA GLN A 389 21.30 16.18 3.96
C GLN A 389 20.98 16.68 2.54
N LYS A 390 20.85 15.75 1.58
CA LYS A 390 20.66 16.08 0.17
C LYS A 390 19.26 16.56 -0.14
N GLU A 391 18.24 15.83 0.33
CA GLU A 391 16.86 16.02 -0.09
C GLU A 391 16.08 17.00 0.80
N TYR A 392 16.53 17.26 2.03
CA TYR A 392 15.76 18.04 3.03
C TYR A 392 16.55 19.18 3.65
N GLY A 393 17.30 19.91 2.84
CA GLY A 393 17.89 21.17 3.25
C GLY A 393 18.90 21.10 4.40
N GLY A 394 19.69 20.03 4.47
CA GLY A 394 20.75 19.91 5.47
C GLY A 394 20.34 19.26 6.79
N ASN A 395 19.18 18.62 6.87
CA ASN A 395 18.66 18.01 8.11
C ASN A 395 19.31 16.63 8.44
N TRP A 396 20.63 16.49 8.23
CA TRP A 396 21.37 15.24 8.47
C TRP A 396 21.20 14.69 9.89
N LYS A 397 20.99 15.56 10.91
CA LYS A 397 20.78 15.16 12.30
C LYS A 397 19.55 14.25 12.48
N ILE A 398 18.46 14.53 11.76
CA ILE A 398 17.27 13.68 11.76
C ILE A 398 17.59 12.31 11.13
N GLY A 399 18.36 12.30 10.02
CA GLY A 399 18.84 11.07 9.42
C GLY A 399 19.74 10.26 10.35
N LEU A 400 20.61 10.92 11.13
CA LEU A 400 21.46 10.26 12.13
C LEU A 400 20.61 9.64 13.25
N LEU A 401 19.63 10.37 13.80
CA LEU A 401 18.71 9.85 14.80
C LEU A 401 17.91 8.66 14.28
N LEU A 402 17.43 8.73 13.02
CA LEU A 402 16.81 7.61 12.34
C LEU A 402 17.76 6.40 12.26
N GLY A 403 19.01 6.63 11.89
CA GLY A 403 20.04 5.58 11.88
C GLY A 403 20.24 4.90 13.24
N ILE A 404 20.29 5.67 14.31
CA ILE A 404 20.41 5.15 15.69
C ILE A 404 19.17 4.30 16.05
N THR A 405 17.95 4.77 15.72
CA THR A 405 16.71 4.02 16.00
C THR A 405 16.64 2.68 15.26
N ILE A 406 17.33 2.56 14.14
CA ILE A 406 17.44 1.32 13.35
C ILE A 406 18.56 0.43 13.91
N LEU A 407 19.74 0.97 14.15
CA LEU A 407 20.95 0.21 14.52
C LEU A 407 20.88 -0.40 15.92
N VAL A 408 20.43 0.36 16.92
CA VAL A 408 20.43 -0.12 18.29
C VAL A 408 19.63 -1.41 18.46
N PRO A 409 18.35 -1.49 18.04
CA PRO A 409 17.61 -2.76 18.11
C PRO A 409 18.19 -3.85 17.21
N ALA A 410 18.81 -3.49 16.07
CA ALA A 410 19.45 -4.46 15.19
C ALA A 410 20.65 -5.16 15.84
N PHE A 411 21.45 -4.44 16.64
CA PHE A 411 22.51 -5.05 17.45
C PHE A 411 21.96 -6.03 18.48
N PHE A 412 20.85 -5.72 19.15
CA PHE A 412 20.20 -6.66 20.06
C PHE A 412 19.68 -7.89 19.29
N THR A 413 19.05 -7.71 18.13
CA THR A 413 18.61 -8.81 17.27
C THR A 413 19.79 -9.71 16.90
N PHE A 414 20.91 -9.13 16.44
CA PHE A 414 22.14 -9.86 16.12
C PHE A 414 22.67 -10.63 17.33
N GLY A 415 22.82 -9.97 18.48
CA GLY A 415 23.32 -10.60 19.71
C GLY A 415 22.44 -11.77 20.17
N PHE A 416 21.12 -11.66 20.05
CA PHE A 416 20.20 -12.73 20.39
C PHE A 416 20.25 -13.90 19.39
N THR A 417 20.43 -13.63 18.09
CA THR A 417 20.55 -14.68 17.06
C THR A 417 21.83 -15.48 17.24
N ILE A 418 22.97 -14.84 17.55
CA ILE A 418 24.25 -15.51 17.85
C ILE A 418 24.11 -16.44 19.06
N LYS A 419 23.40 -15.98 20.11
CA LYS A 419 23.14 -16.74 21.34
C LYS A 419 22.02 -17.80 21.17
N GLY A 420 21.42 -17.93 19.98
CA GLY A 420 20.31 -18.86 19.72
C GLY A 420 18.98 -18.50 20.40
N LYS A 421 18.83 -17.26 20.89
CA LYS A 421 17.63 -16.80 21.61
C LYS A 421 16.59 -16.25 20.62
N CYS A 422 16.01 -17.13 19.79
CA CYS A 422 15.18 -16.76 18.64
C CYS A 422 13.96 -15.91 19.01
N ILE A 423 13.25 -16.21 20.11
CA ILE A 423 12.08 -15.39 20.55
C ILE A 423 12.52 -13.97 20.85
N ARG A 424 13.65 -13.78 21.57
CA ARG A 424 14.16 -12.44 21.90
C ARG A 424 14.61 -11.69 20.64
N ALA A 425 15.24 -12.38 19.70
CA ALA A 425 15.61 -11.79 18.41
C ALA A 425 14.38 -11.33 17.63
N PHE A 426 13.34 -12.18 17.56
CA PHE A 426 12.06 -11.84 16.94
C PHE A 426 11.41 -10.61 17.60
N SER A 427 11.30 -10.60 18.93
CA SER A 427 10.74 -9.48 19.69
C SER A 427 11.53 -8.19 19.49
N ALA A 428 12.88 -8.27 19.43
CA ALA A 428 13.73 -7.11 19.15
C ALA A 428 13.49 -6.54 17.75
N THR A 429 13.27 -7.40 16.73
CA THR A 429 12.93 -6.97 15.37
C THR A 429 11.54 -6.31 15.30
N VAL A 430 10.54 -6.86 16.01
CA VAL A 430 9.22 -6.21 16.14
C VAL A 430 9.35 -4.83 16.77
N LEU A 431 10.10 -4.76 17.88
CA LEU A 431 10.33 -3.50 18.59
C LEU A 431 11.07 -2.47 17.72
N GLN A 432 12.08 -2.91 16.95
CA GLN A 432 12.77 -2.08 15.96
C GLN A 432 11.78 -1.43 14.99
N SER A 433 10.86 -2.20 14.44
CA SER A 433 9.85 -1.68 13.50
C SER A 433 8.92 -0.66 14.18
N LEU A 434 8.45 -0.95 15.38
CA LEU A 434 7.57 -0.03 16.13
C LEU A 434 8.27 1.28 16.49
N ILE A 435 9.53 1.20 16.95
CA ILE A 435 10.35 2.39 17.23
C ILE A 435 10.58 3.20 15.96
N LEU A 436 10.89 2.53 14.84
CA LEU A 436 11.09 3.17 13.55
C LEU A 436 9.81 3.88 13.06
N ILE A 437 8.66 3.21 13.14
CA ILE A 437 7.36 3.79 12.76
C ILE A 437 7.03 4.98 13.65
N PHE A 438 7.24 4.85 14.96
CA PHE A 438 7.06 5.95 15.90
C PHE A 438 7.96 7.14 15.55
N PHE A 439 9.25 6.90 15.31
CA PHE A 439 10.20 7.95 14.94
C PHE A 439 9.81 8.64 13.64
N VAL A 440 9.47 7.87 12.60
CA VAL A 440 9.07 8.42 11.30
C VAL A 440 7.81 9.27 11.44
N THR A 441 6.79 8.78 12.16
CA THR A 441 5.53 9.50 12.32
C THR A 441 5.66 10.73 13.20
N GLN A 442 6.56 10.72 14.18
CA GLN A 442 6.74 11.81 15.15
C GLN A 442 7.67 12.92 14.63
N PHE A 443 8.74 12.54 13.93
CA PHE A 443 9.81 13.47 13.58
C PHE A 443 10.00 13.66 12.06
N ALA A 444 9.95 12.57 11.29
CA ALA A 444 10.15 12.68 9.84
C ALA A 444 8.91 13.20 9.11
N PHE A 445 7.71 12.76 9.45
CA PHE A 445 6.48 13.21 8.76
C PHE A 445 6.21 14.71 8.86
N PRO A 446 6.39 15.41 9.99
CA PRO A 446 6.26 16.86 10.02
C PRO A 446 7.21 17.57 9.05
N LEU A 447 8.47 17.10 8.98
CA LEU A 447 9.45 17.63 8.03
C LEU A 447 9.06 17.31 6.57
N LEU A 448 8.72 16.05 6.28
CA LEU A 448 8.32 15.61 4.95
C LEU A 448 7.05 16.33 4.46
N GLY A 449 6.11 16.60 5.36
CA GLY A 449 4.87 17.32 5.06
C GLY A 449 5.12 18.68 4.45
N ALA A 450 6.13 19.41 4.94
CA ALA A 450 6.49 20.72 4.41
C ALA A 450 7.01 20.65 2.96
N TYR A 451 7.66 19.55 2.57
CA TYR A 451 8.23 19.37 1.22
C TYR A 451 7.28 18.72 0.22
N TYR A 452 6.44 17.77 0.66
CA TYR A 452 5.60 16.96 -0.23
C TYR A 452 4.13 17.36 -0.27
N SER A 453 3.70 18.26 0.60
CA SER A 453 2.32 18.74 0.63
C SER A 453 2.27 20.24 0.39
N THR A 454 1.11 20.69 -0.05
CA THR A 454 0.78 22.11 -0.25
C THR A 454 -0.23 22.61 0.80
N ARG A 455 -0.45 21.85 1.90
CA ARG A 455 -1.50 22.19 2.87
C ARG A 455 -1.36 23.58 3.46
N GLU A 456 -0.17 23.94 3.93
CA GLU A 456 0.07 25.21 4.60
C GLU A 456 -0.07 26.38 3.63
N ILE A 457 0.54 26.28 2.44
CA ILE A 457 0.45 27.36 1.43
C ILE A 457 -0.98 27.50 0.88
N ALA A 458 -1.74 26.39 0.78
CA ALA A 458 -3.14 26.42 0.39
C ALA A 458 -4.01 27.12 1.42
N HIS A 459 -3.85 26.81 2.72
CA HIS A 459 -4.57 27.49 3.80
C HIS A 459 -4.24 28.98 3.83
N ARG A 460 -2.94 29.33 3.70
CA ARG A 460 -2.52 30.73 3.67
C ARG A 460 -3.07 31.48 2.46
N ALA A 461 -3.14 30.84 1.30
CA ALA A 461 -3.77 31.43 0.12
C ALA A 461 -5.27 31.70 0.36
N LEU A 462 -5.98 30.76 0.99
CA LEU A 462 -7.41 30.95 1.33
C LEU A 462 -7.63 32.02 2.41
N GLU A 463 -6.75 32.12 3.40
CA GLU A 463 -6.81 33.15 4.46
C GLU A 463 -6.57 34.59 3.91
N LEU A 464 -5.64 34.72 2.98
CA LEU A 464 -5.24 36.03 2.42
C LEU A 464 -6.06 36.42 1.20
N ARG A 465 -6.88 35.53 0.68
CA ARG A 465 -7.72 35.73 -0.49
C ARG A 465 -8.86 36.72 -0.20
N SER A 466 -8.99 37.74 -1.03
CA SER A 466 -10.18 38.61 -1.03
C SER A 466 -11.39 37.86 -1.66
N PRO A 467 -12.64 38.23 -1.32
CA PRO A 467 -13.82 37.64 -1.97
C PRO A 467 -13.78 37.82 -3.50
N GLY A 468 -13.87 36.70 -4.22
CA GLY A 468 -13.80 36.66 -5.69
C GLY A 468 -12.41 36.74 -6.31
N GLU A 469 -11.35 36.88 -5.50
CA GLU A 469 -9.97 36.91 -5.99
C GLU A 469 -9.55 35.55 -6.51
N PRO A 470 -9.03 35.39 -7.76
CA PRO A 470 -8.59 34.12 -8.31
C PRO A 470 -7.34 33.58 -7.62
N ILE A 471 -7.23 32.23 -7.49
CA ILE A 471 -6.01 31.54 -7.13
C ILE A 471 -5.54 30.77 -8.37
N LEU A 472 -4.29 30.98 -8.76
CA LEU A 472 -3.67 30.35 -9.93
C LEU A 472 -2.42 29.57 -9.55
N THR A 473 -1.98 28.69 -10.45
CA THR A 473 -0.63 28.13 -10.42
C THR A 473 0.18 28.57 -11.64
N TYR A 474 1.47 28.82 -11.45
CA TYR A 474 2.36 29.19 -12.53
C TYR A 474 3.51 28.18 -12.63
N ARG A 475 3.61 27.49 -13.79
CA ARG A 475 4.58 26.40 -14.06
C ARG A 475 4.65 25.37 -12.95
N PHE A 476 3.51 25.14 -12.32
CA PHE A 476 3.41 24.27 -11.16
C PHE A 476 2.03 23.62 -11.11
N PHE A 477 2.04 22.30 -10.92
CA PHE A 477 0.82 21.53 -10.69
C PHE A 477 1.05 20.53 -9.56
N GLN A 478 0.14 20.49 -8.60
CA GLN A 478 0.13 19.46 -7.56
C GLN A 478 -1.29 19.23 -7.05
N HIS A 479 -1.74 17.98 -7.11
CA HIS A 479 -3.09 17.59 -6.69
C HIS A 479 -3.45 17.99 -5.26
N SER A 480 -2.47 18.00 -4.34
CA SER A 480 -2.70 18.40 -2.96
C SER A 480 -3.10 19.89 -2.84
N LEU A 481 -2.59 20.78 -3.70
CA LEU A 481 -3.00 22.19 -3.71
C LEU A 481 -4.49 22.31 -4.03
N TYR A 482 -4.94 21.62 -5.08
CA TYR A 482 -6.35 21.62 -5.46
C TYR A 482 -7.24 21.04 -4.35
N TYR A 483 -6.80 19.98 -3.70
CA TYR A 483 -7.53 19.37 -2.59
C TYR A 483 -7.69 20.33 -1.40
N TYR A 484 -6.58 20.94 -0.93
CA TYR A 484 -6.58 21.80 0.25
C TYR A 484 -7.18 23.19 0.01
N THR A 485 -7.20 23.67 -1.23
CA THR A 485 -7.95 24.88 -1.61
C THR A 485 -9.44 24.59 -1.87
N GLY A 486 -9.90 23.35 -1.69
CA GLY A 486 -11.29 22.98 -2.03
C GLY A 486 -11.58 23.07 -3.52
N TYR A 487 -10.56 22.89 -4.36
CA TYR A 487 -10.61 23.06 -5.83
C TYR A 487 -10.95 24.48 -6.29
N GLN A 488 -10.57 25.47 -5.50
CA GLN A 488 -10.73 26.88 -5.84
C GLN A 488 -9.55 27.46 -6.66
N VAL A 489 -8.59 26.62 -7.08
CA VAL A 489 -7.57 27.00 -8.08
C VAL A 489 -8.26 27.08 -9.44
N GLU A 490 -8.26 28.28 -10.02
CA GLU A 490 -9.02 28.58 -11.24
C GLU A 490 -8.36 27.97 -12.48
N THR A 491 -7.05 28.17 -12.62
CA THR A 491 -6.29 27.66 -13.78
C THR A 491 -4.81 27.50 -13.47
N GLN A 492 -4.14 26.71 -14.30
CA GLN A 492 -2.69 26.63 -14.39
C GLN A 492 -2.21 27.42 -15.59
N LEU A 493 -1.19 28.25 -15.40
CA LEU A 493 -0.52 28.99 -16.46
C LEU A 493 0.92 28.50 -16.60
N ASP A 494 1.35 28.24 -17.83
CA ASP A 494 2.66 27.63 -18.09
C ASP A 494 3.64 28.57 -18.81
N ASP A 495 3.17 29.71 -19.31
CA ASP A 495 3.96 30.69 -20.04
C ASP A 495 3.74 32.12 -19.54
N LYS A 496 4.68 33.02 -19.89
CA LYS A 496 4.66 34.42 -19.47
C LYS A 496 3.52 35.21 -20.08
N GLU A 497 3.24 34.96 -21.34
CA GLU A 497 2.23 35.68 -22.11
C GLU A 497 0.85 35.47 -21.49
N SER A 498 0.52 34.23 -21.16
CA SER A 498 -0.73 33.85 -20.49
C SER A 498 -0.86 34.50 -19.13
N LEU A 499 0.22 34.57 -18.34
CA LEU A 499 0.21 35.23 -17.02
C LEU A 499 -0.04 36.75 -17.16
N VAL A 500 0.66 37.41 -18.06
CA VAL A 500 0.47 38.85 -18.33
C VAL A 500 -0.93 39.12 -18.89
N GLN A 501 -1.42 38.26 -19.78
CA GLN A 501 -2.77 38.39 -20.31
C GLN A 501 -3.84 38.21 -19.24
N PHE A 502 -3.63 37.30 -18.29
CA PHE A 502 -4.52 37.12 -17.15
C PHE A 502 -4.50 38.34 -16.23
N ALA A 503 -3.32 38.90 -15.93
CA ALA A 503 -3.14 40.08 -15.10
C ALA A 503 -3.88 41.33 -15.68
N ARG A 504 -3.92 41.45 -16.99
CA ARG A 504 -4.68 42.54 -17.65
C ARG A 504 -6.21 42.46 -17.47
N ARG A 505 -6.72 41.23 -17.20
CA ARG A 505 -8.17 41.00 -17.03
C ARG A 505 -8.60 41.00 -15.57
N HIS A 506 -7.66 40.71 -14.66
CA HIS A 506 -7.91 40.60 -13.22
C HIS A 506 -6.96 41.54 -12.48
N PRO A 507 -7.47 42.55 -11.74
CA PRO A 507 -6.62 43.55 -11.11
C PRO A 507 -5.72 42.98 -10.01
N ASP A 508 -6.24 42.02 -9.24
CA ASP A 508 -5.54 41.33 -8.16
C ASP A 508 -5.82 39.84 -8.23
N PHE A 509 -4.79 38.99 -8.02
CA PHE A 509 -4.93 37.55 -7.89
C PHE A 509 -3.75 36.93 -7.18
N LEU A 510 -3.95 35.71 -6.66
CA LEU A 510 -2.93 34.93 -5.97
C LEU A 510 -2.31 33.90 -6.90
N VAL A 511 -0.98 33.77 -6.83
CA VAL A 511 -0.23 32.76 -7.60
C VAL A 511 0.58 31.89 -6.66
N VAL A 512 0.44 30.58 -6.81
CA VAL A 512 1.33 29.58 -6.20
C VAL A 512 2.29 29.09 -7.27
N THR A 513 3.60 29.19 -6.99
CA THR A 513 4.66 28.78 -7.90
C THR A 513 5.86 28.21 -7.13
N LYS A 514 6.83 27.66 -7.85
CA LYS A 514 8.14 27.29 -7.29
C LYS A 514 9.06 28.51 -7.20
N ALA A 515 10.14 28.40 -6.42
CA ALA A 515 11.14 29.47 -6.27
C ALA A 515 11.70 29.97 -7.61
N GLU A 516 11.83 29.09 -8.61
CA GLU A 516 12.28 29.44 -9.97
C GLU A 516 11.24 30.30 -10.69
N GLY A 517 9.97 29.92 -10.65
CA GLY A 517 8.87 30.69 -11.23
C GLY A 517 8.68 32.04 -10.55
N MET A 518 8.91 32.15 -9.23
CA MET A 518 8.93 33.45 -8.54
C MET A 518 9.99 34.40 -9.12
N LYS A 519 11.24 33.91 -9.33
CA LYS A 519 12.30 34.75 -9.92
C LYS A 519 11.93 35.23 -11.32
N GLU A 520 11.28 34.40 -12.09
CA GLU A 520 10.80 34.77 -13.42
C GLU A 520 9.68 35.84 -13.35
N ILE A 521 8.69 35.62 -12.48
CA ILE A 521 7.57 36.58 -12.28
C ILE A 521 8.07 37.92 -11.80
N THR A 522 8.95 37.97 -10.80
CA THR A 522 9.51 39.23 -10.26
C THR A 522 10.40 39.96 -11.26
N GLY A 523 10.91 39.27 -12.28
CA GLY A 523 11.67 39.90 -13.38
C GLY A 523 10.81 40.50 -14.50
N MET A 524 9.47 40.34 -14.47
CA MET A 524 8.55 40.89 -15.46
C MET A 524 8.26 42.39 -15.15
N LYS A 525 8.31 43.25 -16.17
CA LYS A 525 8.06 44.68 -16.03
C LYS A 525 6.54 45.03 -16.04
N GLU A 526 5.76 44.11 -16.59
CA GLU A 526 4.33 44.31 -16.85
C GLU A 526 3.46 44.04 -15.61
N ILE A 527 3.99 43.36 -14.62
CA ILE A 527 3.25 42.96 -13.42
C ILE A 527 4.07 43.27 -12.15
N SER A 528 3.37 43.60 -11.08
CA SER A 528 3.95 43.75 -9.73
C SER A 528 3.64 42.47 -8.93
N ALA A 529 4.65 41.91 -8.27
CA ALA A 529 4.52 40.70 -7.50
C ALA A 529 5.00 40.87 -6.07
N SER A 530 4.13 40.69 -5.11
CA SER A 530 4.42 40.78 -3.68
C SER A 530 4.41 39.40 -3.04
N PRO A 531 5.49 38.94 -2.39
CA PRO A 531 5.52 37.66 -1.70
C PRO A 531 4.65 37.69 -0.44
N LEU A 532 3.76 36.71 -0.28
CA LEU A 532 2.85 36.59 0.86
C LEU A 532 3.20 35.42 1.78
N GLY A 533 3.97 34.44 1.30
CA GLY A 533 4.35 33.28 2.10
C GLY A 533 5.15 32.25 1.33
N GLU A 534 5.70 31.30 2.08
CA GLU A 534 6.48 30.19 1.53
C GLU A 534 6.23 28.89 2.27
N GLN A 535 6.37 27.76 1.56
CA GLN A 535 6.37 26.42 2.11
C GLN A 535 7.33 25.55 1.31
N GLY A 536 8.45 25.14 1.91
CA GLY A 536 9.49 24.40 1.19
C GLY A 536 9.99 25.18 -0.04
N ASN A 537 9.85 24.59 -1.23
CA ASN A 537 10.21 25.25 -2.50
C ASN A 537 9.06 26.07 -3.12
N LEU A 538 7.91 26.13 -2.47
CA LEU A 538 6.75 26.84 -2.99
C LEU A 538 6.70 28.28 -2.46
N ARG A 539 6.16 29.17 -3.27
CA ARG A 539 5.98 30.58 -2.99
C ARG A 539 4.54 30.99 -3.32
N LEU A 540 3.93 31.73 -2.41
CA LEU A 540 2.65 32.39 -2.61
C LEU A 540 2.91 33.86 -2.91
N LEU A 541 2.43 34.33 -4.02
CA LEU A 541 2.58 35.72 -4.49
C LEU A 541 1.21 36.34 -4.68
N LYS A 542 1.10 37.63 -4.38
CA LYS A 542 0.01 38.47 -4.85
C LYS A 542 0.48 39.23 -6.09
N ILE A 543 -0.26 39.11 -7.16
CA ILE A 543 0.07 39.71 -8.46
C ILE A 543 -0.90 40.85 -8.71
N ARG A 544 -0.34 41.97 -9.23
CA ARG A 544 -1.07 43.13 -9.70
C ARG A 544 -0.58 43.57 -11.06
N ASP A 545 -1.46 44.14 -11.90
CA ASP A 545 -1.03 44.80 -13.13
C ASP A 545 -0.29 46.11 -12.75
N SER A 546 0.94 46.27 -13.22
CA SER A 546 1.75 47.46 -12.94
C SER A 546 1.11 48.78 -13.41
N LYS A 547 0.20 48.73 -14.41
CA LYS A 547 -0.55 49.89 -14.91
C LYS A 547 -1.69 50.31 -13.97
N PHE A 548 -2.16 49.47 -13.08
CA PHE A 548 -3.17 49.84 -12.06
C PHE A 548 -2.53 50.52 -10.85
N GLU A 549 -1.27 50.30 -10.53
CA GLU A 549 -0.56 51.00 -9.43
C GLU A 549 -0.30 52.48 -9.73
N ILE A 550 -0.23 52.88 -11.00
CA ILE A 550 0.04 54.28 -11.41
C ILE A 550 -1.24 55.15 -11.40
N ARG A 551 -2.41 54.53 -11.21
CA ARG A 551 -3.72 55.24 -11.22
C ARG A 551 -4.34 55.48 -9.85
N ASN A 552 -3.76 55.00 -8.77
CA ASN A 552 -4.15 55.29 -7.39
C ASN A 552 -2.98 55.95 -6.65
#